data_ba3d17a5dc64f1809fec36383a28ecc0
#
_entry.id   ba3d17a5dc64f1809fec36383a28ecc0
#
_cell.length_a   1.000
_cell.length_b   1.000
_cell.length_c   1.000
_cell.angle_alpha   90.00
_cell.angle_beta   90.00
_cell.angle_gamma   90.00
#
_symmetry.space_group_name_H-M   'P 1'
#
loop_
_entity.id
_entity.type
_entity.pdbx_description
1 polymer ?
#
loop_
_entity_poly.entity_id
_entity_poly.type
_entity_poly.pdbx_seq_one_letter_code
_entity_poly.pdbx_strand_id
1 'polypeptide(L)' 'MPKGLQHKGIIRRNKMLYAAVQLFLENGYEKTTTASIAKAAGMAPSSFFAAFENKEALLLTLVKTMFGSQ' A
#
# COMPACT_ATOMS: atom_id res chain seq x y z
N MET A 1 22.76 5.85 11.78
CA MET A 1 22.28 5.39 11.33
C MET A 1 21.61 5.82 10.32
N PRO A 2 21.70 5.92 9.60
CA PRO A 2 21.25 6.49 8.66
C PRO A 2 20.30 5.95 7.92
N LYS A 3 19.49 5.50 8.02
CA LYS A 3 18.59 5.01 7.36
C LYS A 3 17.52 5.88 7.09
N GLY A 4 17.51 7.11 7.29
CA GLY A 4 16.43 8.00 7.15
C GLY A 4 15.75 7.99 5.82
N LEU A 5 16.48 7.99 4.76
CA LEU A 5 15.90 8.06 3.45
C LEU A 5 15.10 6.83 3.10
N GLN A 6 15.68 5.68 3.31
CA GLN A 6 14.97 4.49 3.01
C GLN A 6 13.81 4.31 3.92
N HIS A 7 13.93 4.80 5.12
CA HIS A 7 12.88 4.73 6.09
C HIS A 7 11.62 5.42 5.62
N LYS A 8 11.74 6.56 4.97
CA LYS A 8 10.58 7.26 4.48
C LYS A 8 9.83 6.46 3.43
N GLY A 9 10.57 5.86 2.51
CA GLY A 9 9.92 5.06 1.49
C GLY A 9 9.20 3.88 2.07
N ILE A 10 9.79 3.25 3.06
CA ILE A 10 9.18 2.12 3.70
C ILE A 10 7.91 2.52 4.44
N ILE A 11 7.95 3.66 5.10
CA ILE A 11 6.79 4.12 5.83
C ILE A 11 5.63 4.40 4.89
N ARG A 12 5.87 5.06 3.77
CA ARG A 12 4.80 5.35 2.82
C ARG A 12 4.20 4.07 2.29
N ARG A 13 5.05 3.14 1.94
CA ARG A 13 4.58 1.90 1.39
C ARG A 13 3.74 1.15 2.41
N ASN A 14 4.19 1.12 3.66
CA ASN A 14 3.45 0.44 4.70
C ASN A 14 2.12 1.10 4.99
N LYS A 15 2.06 2.42 4.91
CA LYS A 15 0.80 3.10 5.09
C LYS A 15 -0.20 2.70 4.03
N MET A 16 0.26 2.57 2.81
CA MET A 16 -0.63 2.14 1.73
C MET A 16 -1.07 0.70 1.91
N LEU A 17 -0.17 -0.15 2.34
CA LEU A 17 -0.54 -1.54 2.58
C LEU A 17 -1.59 -1.65 3.67
N TYR A 18 -1.41 -0.91 4.75
CA TYR A 18 -2.38 -0.88 5.80
C TYR A 18 -3.73 -0.38 5.32
N ALA A 19 -3.73 0.74 4.62
CA ALA A 19 -4.96 1.32 4.11
C ALA A 19 -5.67 0.35 3.18
N ALA A 20 -4.90 -0.33 2.35
CA ALA A 20 -5.48 -1.26 1.39
C ALA A 20 -6.16 -2.42 2.11
N VAL A 21 -5.50 -2.97 3.13
CA VAL A 21 -6.08 -4.07 3.88
C VAL A 21 -7.43 -3.65 4.47
N GLN A 22 -7.47 -2.48 5.07
CA GLN A 22 -8.70 -2.02 5.68
C GLN A 22 -9.80 -1.85 4.66
N LEU A 23 -9.47 -1.24 3.53
CA LEU A 23 -10.47 -1.03 2.50
C LEU A 23 -10.92 -2.34 1.86
N PHE A 24 -10.00 -3.26 1.67
CA PHE A 24 -10.36 -4.56 1.13
C PHE A 24 -11.35 -5.27 2.07
N LEU A 25 -11.12 -5.17 3.36
CA LEU A 25 -12.00 -5.79 4.32
C LEU A 25 -13.36 -5.11 4.41
N GLU A 26 -13.36 -3.79 4.29
CA GLU A 26 -14.61 -3.05 4.40
C GLU A 26 -15.45 -3.08 3.15
N ASN A 27 -14.83 -2.88 2.02
CA ASN A 27 -15.55 -2.73 0.77
C ASN A 27 -15.36 -3.86 -0.22
N GLY A 28 -14.40 -4.71 0.03
CA GLY A 28 -14.07 -5.76 -0.92
C GLY A 28 -13.01 -5.30 -1.90
N TYR A 29 -12.27 -6.26 -2.43
CA TYR A 29 -11.16 -5.97 -3.33
C TYR A 29 -11.63 -5.23 -4.58
N GLU A 30 -12.72 -5.72 -5.15
CA GLU A 30 -13.20 -5.16 -6.41
C GLU A 30 -13.59 -3.70 -6.31
N LYS A 31 -14.21 -3.32 -5.23
CA LYS A 31 -14.68 -1.96 -5.08
C LYS A 31 -13.62 -1.00 -4.58
N THR A 32 -12.50 -1.50 -4.13
CA THR A 32 -11.43 -0.67 -3.65
C THR A 32 -10.60 -0.18 -4.84
N THR A 33 -10.36 1.12 -4.91
CA THR A 33 -9.60 1.69 -6.02
C THR A 33 -8.25 2.16 -5.53
N THR A 34 -7.31 2.32 -6.47
CA THR A 34 -5.98 2.81 -6.11
C THR A 34 -6.08 4.21 -5.51
N ALA A 35 -6.98 5.02 -6.04
CA ALA A 35 -7.16 6.37 -5.52
C ALA A 35 -7.66 6.33 -4.08
N SER A 36 -8.60 5.44 -3.77
CA SER A 36 -9.12 5.37 -2.43
C SER A 36 -8.07 4.87 -1.45
N ILE A 37 -7.20 3.97 -1.90
CA ILE A 37 -6.13 3.48 -1.05
C ILE A 37 -5.17 4.62 -0.71
N ALA A 38 -4.75 5.37 -1.70
CA ALA A 38 -3.83 6.48 -1.45
C ALA A 38 -4.48 7.50 -0.53
N LYS A 39 -5.74 7.82 -0.77
CA LYS A 39 -6.43 8.79 0.04
C LYS A 39 -6.53 8.32 1.49
N ALA A 40 -6.85 7.06 1.70
CA ALA A 40 -6.95 6.52 3.05
C ALA A 40 -5.59 6.53 3.74
N ALA A 41 -4.53 6.45 2.98
CA ALA A 41 -3.18 6.53 3.53
C ALA A 41 -2.72 7.98 3.72
N GLY A 42 -3.57 8.94 3.41
CA GLY A 42 -3.22 10.34 3.59
C GLY A 42 -2.35 10.88 2.48
N MET A 43 -2.45 10.34 1.29
CA MET A 43 -1.60 10.73 0.18
C MET A 43 -2.41 11.06 -1.05
N ALA A 44 -1.76 11.74 -1.99
CA ALA A 44 -2.41 12.04 -3.26
C ALA A 44 -2.57 10.76 -4.06
N PRO A 45 -3.59 10.71 -4.92
CA PRO A 45 -3.81 9.49 -5.71
C PRO A 45 -2.61 9.06 -6.53
N SER A 46 -1.87 10.02 -7.06
CA SER A 46 -0.70 9.68 -7.86
C SER A 46 0.40 9.01 -7.05
N SER A 47 0.39 9.19 -5.74
CA SER A 47 1.39 8.58 -4.90
C SER A 47 1.29 7.06 -4.90
N PHE A 48 0.12 6.53 -5.18
CA PHE A 48 -0.03 5.09 -5.26
C PHE A 48 0.92 4.51 -6.31
N PHE A 49 0.95 5.16 -7.48
CA PHE A 49 1.73 4.61 -8.58
C PHE A 49 3.22 4.81 -8.42
N ALA A 50 3.62 5.60 -7.44
CA ALA A 50 5.03 5.69 -7.11
C ALA A 50 5.48 4.46 -6.32
N ALA A 51 4.55 3.79 -5.66
CA ALA A 51 4.87 2.63 -4.83
C ALA A 51 4.48 1.31 -5.49
N PHE A 52 3.36 1.29 -6.18
CA PHE A 52 2.84 0.06 -6.78
C PHE A 52 2.31 0.35 -8.17
N GLU A 53 2.49 -0.62 -9.06
CA GLU A 53 2.08 -0.44 -10.43
C GLU A 53 0.56 -0.45 -10.59
N ASN A 54 -0.10 -1.27 -9.81
CA ASN A 54 -1.55 -1.38 -9.85
C ASN A 54 -2.03 -2.05 -8.57
N LYS A 55 -3.33 -2.26 -8.48
CA LYS A 55 -3.92 -2.83 -7.28
C LYS A 55 -3.45 -4.27 -7.06
N GLU A 56 -3.28 -5.00 -8.14
CA GLU A 56 -2.81 -6.37 -8.03
C GLU A 56 -1.38 -6.45 -7.51
N ALA A 57 -0.55 -5.51 -7.91
CA ALA A 57 0.83 -5.48 -7.43
C ALA A 57 0.85 -5.25 -5.92
N LEU A 58 -0.03 -4.38 -5.43
CA LEU A 58 -0.14 -4.14 -4.01
C LEU A 58 -0.61 -5.41 -3.30
N LEU A 59 -1.60 -6.06 -3.85
CA LEU A 59 -2.13 -7.28 -3.24
C LEU A 59 -1.05 -8.35 -3.17
N LEU A 60 -0.26 -8.49 -4.21
CA LEU A 60 0.81 -9.45 -4.22
C LEU A 60 1.83 -9.16 -3.13
N THR A 61 2.15 -7.88 -2.95
CA THR A 61 3.06 -7.48 -1.89
C THR A 61 2.50 -7.83 -0.52
N LEU A 62 1.20 -7.62 -0.34
CA LEU A 62 0.54 -7.97 0.92
C LEU A 62 0.66 -9.46 1.19
N VAL A 63 0.40 -10.26 0.19
CA VAL A 63 0.45 -11.70 0.35
C VAL A 63 1.86 -12.14 0.74
N LYS A 64 2.86 -11.60 0.08
CA LYS A 64 4.23 -11.95 0.40
C LYS A 64 4.59 -11.54 1.81
N THR A 65 4.15 -10.37 2.21
CA THR A 65 4.42 -9.88 3.55
C THR A 65 3.76 -10.76 4.60
N MET A 66 2.53 -11.14 4.33
CA MET A 66 1.79 -11.94 5.29
C MET A 66 2.35 -13.34 5.44
N PHE A 67 2.92 -13.87 4.38
CA PHE A 67 3.50 -15.20 4.48
C PHE A 67 4.96 -15.15 4.88
N GLY A 68 5.45 -14.01 5.23
CA GLY A 68 6.74 -13.89 5.81
C GLY A 68 7.87 -14.29 4.95
N SER A 69 7.71 -14.19 3.75
CA SER A 69 8.70 -14.65 2.97
C SER A 69 9.87 -13.93 3.13
N GLN A 70 10.59 -14.04 3.38
CA GLN A 70 11.58 -13.48 3.61
C GLN A 70 12.27 -13.47 2.87
#